data_176074ff9687027748332020ba344df3
#
_entry.id   176074ff9687027748332020ba344df3
#
_cell.length_a   1.000
_cell.length_b   1.000
_cell.length_c   1.000
_cell.angle_alpha   90.00
_cell.angle_beta   90.00
_cell.angle_gamma   90.00
#
_symmetry.space_group_name_H-M   'P 1'
#
loop_
_entity.id
_entity.type
_entity.pdbx_description
1 polymer ?
#
loop_
_entity_poly.entity_id
_entity_poly.type
_entity_poly.pdbx_seq_one_letter_code
_entity_poly.pdbx_strand_id
1 'polypeptide(L)'
;MCQKNQLKQKTFIKVNYLKKIGRYLNTIKYLKPKQIYFRIFYYFYKKPFFIPHKSINIRSGFRLKRFETKTNSILLDRKIKVFNNTYDLFVDNFWNQKINKLELYELHYFDYLNNKGNSINASKELIRKWIEDNQSFKGIGWESYTISLRLVNWIKFLVNNGISDKNISNSILQQALYLKKRKEYHLLGNHLFANLKALVFAFKFISFNGSNKILKDTIIELMKEIDGQILDDGTHVEQSPMYHNLFLFDLLDLYNLFSSSERSDEISLSFLRDKILDLLK
;
A
#
# COMPACT_ATOMS: atom_id res chain seq x y z
N MET A 1 -54.76 17.81 -5.97
CA MET A 1 -53.85 16.93 -5.20
C MET A 1 -52.45 16.75 -5.81
N CYS A 2 -52.30 16.65 -7.11
CA CYS A 2 -51.00 16.41 -7.79
C CYS A 2 -49.95 17.52 -7.58
N GLN A 3 -50.28 18.80 -7.64
CA GLN A 3 -49.35 19.93 -7.46
C GLN A 3 -48.75 20.01 -6.03
N LYS A 4 -49.55 19.71 -4.98
CA LYS A 4 -49.05 19.73 -3.59
C LYS A 4 -48.01 18.63 -3.33
N ASN A 5 -48.16 17.47 -3.98
CA ASN A 5 -47.17 16.37 -3.85
C ASN A 5 -45.85 16.68 -4.58
N GLN A 6 -45.91 17.35 -5.73
CA GLN A 6 -44.71 17.78 -6.44
C GLN A 6 -43.91 18.86 -5.68
N LEU A 7 -44.61 19.82 -5.01
CA LEU A 7 -43.95 20.80 -4.18
C LEU A 7 -43.28 20.16 -2.95
N LYS A 8 -43.94 19.25 -2.27
CA LYS A 8 -43.33 18.51 -1.12
C LYS A 8 -42.11 17.73 -1.54
N GLN A 9 -42.15 17.05 -2.70
CA GLN A 9 -41.02 16.29 -3.23
C GLN A 9 -39.84 17.20 -3.59
N LYS A 10 -40.07 18.34 -4.25
CA LYS A 10 -39.01 19.33 -4.54
C LYS A 10 -38.39 19.94 -3.27
N THR A 11 -39.20 20.21 -2.25
CA THR A 11 -38.73 20.74 -0.96
C THR A 11 -37.90 19.71 -0.21
N PHE A 12 -38.34 18.45 -0.21
CA PHE A 12 -37.58 17.34 0.41
C PHE A 12 -36.21 17.11 -0.25
N ILE A 13 -36.16 17.14 -1.59
CA ILE A 13 -34.90 17.04 -2.37
C ILE A 13 -33.98 18.21 -2.04
N LYS A 14 -34.50 19.44 -1.99
CA LYS A 14 -33.74 20.68 -1.68
C LYS A 14 -33.14 20.64 -0.27
N VAL A 15 -33.93 20.20 0.73
CA VAL A 15 -33.47 20.07 2.12
C VAL A 15 -32.38 19.02 2.26
N ASN A 16 -32.52 17.88 1.59
CA ASN A 16 -31.48 16.84 1.58
C ASN A 16 -30.20 17.32 0.90
N TYR A 17 -30.31 18.11 -0.17
CA TYR A 17 -29.16 18.69 -0.86
C TYR A 17 -28.42 19.70 0.03
N LEU A 18 -29.13 20.59 0.73
CA LEU A 18 -28.55 21.57 1.66
C LEU A 18 -27.88 20.86 2.86
N LYS A 19 -28.48 19.82 3.42
CA LYS A 19 -27.87 19.00 4.48
C LYS A 19 -26.59 18.30 3.98
N LYS A 20 -26.57 17.86 2.74
CA LYS A 20 -25.39 17.23 2.12
C LYS A 20 -24.25 18.25 1.94
N ILE A 21 -24.58 19.47 1.45
CA ILE A 21 -23.61 20.57 1.34
C ILE A 21 -23.06 20.96 2.72
N GLY A 22 -23.91 21.11 3.73
CA GLY A 22 -23.49 21.42 5.10
C GLY A 22 -22.52 20.38 5.66
N ARG A 23 -22.76 19.07 5.40
CA ARG A 23 -21.81 18.02 5.77
C ARG A 23 -20.46 18.16 5.04
N TYR A 24 -20.47 18.44 3.74
CA TYR A 24 -19.23 18.66 2.98
C TYR A 24 -18.44 19.84 3.51
N LEU A 25 -19.09 21.00 3.76
CA LEU A 25 -18.43 22.17 4.32
C LEU A 25 -17.85 21.88 5.71
N ASN A 26 -18.59 21.18 6.55
CA ASN A 26 -18.08 20.74 7.86
C ASN A 26 -16.91 19.78 7.77
N THR A 27 -16.86 18.93 6.77
CA THR A 27 -15.72 18.03 6.55
C THR A 27 -14.50 18.80 6.03
N ILE A 28 -14.70 19.70 5.06
CA ILE A 28 -13.61 20.44 4.40
C ILE A 28 -12.81 21.29 5.40
N LYS A 29 -13.45 21.89 6.42
CA LYS A 29 -12.77 22.73 7.41
C LYS A 29 -11.72 21.99 8.26
N TYR A 30 -11.82 20.65 8.36
CA TYR A 30 -10.86 19.80 9.09
C TYR A 30 -9.77 19.23 8.19
N LEU A 31 -9.88 19.41 6.87
CA LEU A 31 -8.88 18.91 5.94
C LEU A 31 -7.69 19.87 5.86
N LYS A 32 -6.48 19.32 5.82
CA LYS A 32 -5.28 20.09 5.53
C LYS A 32 -5.35 20.62 4.09
N PRO A 33 -4.83 21.83 3.76
CA PRO A 33 -4.83 22.37 2.40
C PRO A 33 -4.28 21.41 1.35
N LYS A 34 -3.24 20.64 1.70
CA LYS A 34 -2.65 19.60 0.85
C LYS A 34 -3.68 18.53 0.46
N GLN A 35 -4.55 18.11 1.39
CA GLN A 35 -5.58 17.11 1.11
C GLN A 35 -6.63 17.63 0.12
N ILE A 36 -7.04 18.89 0.28
CA ILE A 36 -8.01 19.55 -0.63
C ILE A 36 -7.42 19.67 -2.03
N TYR A 37 -6.18 20.17 -2.13
CA TYR A 37 -5.45 20.28 -3.40
C TYR A 37 -5.38 18.94 -4.13
N PHE A 38 -4.94 17.88 -3.47
CA PHE A 38 -4.78 16.56 -4.11
C PHE A 38 -6.12 15.89 -4.42
N ARG A 39 -7.20 16.14 -3.67
CA ARG A 39 -8.55 15.67 -4.03
C ARG A 39 -8.99 16.27 -5.37
N ILE A 40 -8.82 17.58 -5.54
CA ILE A 40 -9.13 18.29 -6.77
C ILE A 40 -8.21 17.81 -7.91
N PHE A 41 -6.91 17.76 -7.66
CA PHE A 41 -5.92 17.31 -8.63
C PHE A 41 -6.24 15.90 -9.16
N TYR A 42 -6.49 14.91 -8.31
CA TYR A 42 -6.79 13.55 -8.74
C TYR A 42 -8.17 13.40 -9.39
N TYR A 43 -9.10 14.27 -9.11
CA TYR A 43 -10.38 14.31 -9.82
C TYR A 43 -10.20 14.66 -11.30
N PHE A 44 -9.32 15.60 -11.61
CA PHE A 44 -9.02 16.01 -12.98
C PHE A 44 -7.91 15.20 -13.64
N TYR A 45 -7.00 14.63 -12.87
CA TYR A 45 -5.83 13.89 -13.38
C TYR A 45 -6.18 12.45 -13.71
N LYS A 46 -6.88 12.26 -14.85
CA LYS A 46 -7.30 10.94 -15.35
C LYS A 46 -6.42 10.40 -16.48
N LYS A 47 -5.19 10.92 -16.66
CA LYS A 47 -4.35 10.52 -17.79
C LYS A 47 -3.99 9.03 -17.74
N PRO A 48 -4.01 8.34 -18.90
CA PRO A 48 -3.50 6.99 -19.01
C PRO A 48 -2.03 6.98 -18.58
N PHE A 49 -1.66 5.93 -17.87
CA PHE A 49 -0.34 5.82 -17.31
C PHE A 49 0.57 5.12 -18.31
N PHE A 50 1.55 5.85 -18.86
CA PHE A 50 2.63 5.25 -19.62
C PHE A 50 3.84 5.08 -18.72
N ILE A 51 4.32 3.84 -18.61
CA ILE A 51 5.58 3.52 -17.92
C ILE A 51 6.62 3.25 -19.00
N PRO A 52 7.65 4.09 -19.12
CA PRO A 52 8.74 3.83 -20.05
C PRO A 52 9.44 2.52 -19.65
N HIS A 53 9.73 1.69 -20.65
CA HIS A 53 10.52 0.48 -20.44
C HIS A 53 11.92 0.89 -20.00
N LYS A 54 12.32 0.49 -18.79
CA LYS A 54 13.66 0.76 -18.25
C LYS A 54 14.37 -0.56 -18.03
N SER A 55 15.64 -0.60 -18.37
CA SER A 55 16.49 -1.70 -17.92
C SER A 55 16.64 -1.61 -16.40
N ILE A 56 16.40 -2.70 -15.72
CA ILE A 56 16.46 -2.80 -14.26
C ILE A 56 17.54 -3.77 -13.85
N ASN A 57 18.15 -3.50 -12.71
CA ASN A 57 18.99 -4.44 -11.99
C ASN A 57 18.39 -4.68 -10.61
N ILE A 58 18.38 -5.92 -10.17
CA ILE A 58 18.09 -6.27 -8.78
C ILE A 58 19.36 -5.99 -7.98
N ARG A 59 19.26 -5.27 -6.87
CA ARG A 59 20.41 -5.02 -6.01
C ARG A 59 20.81 -6.30 -5.32
N SER A 60 22.07 -6.70 -5.45
CA SER A 60 22.68 -7.83 -4.75
C SER A 60 22.88 -7.50 -3.26
N GLY A 61 22.99 -8.55 -2.44
CA GLY A 61 23.31 -8.38 -1.00
C GLY A 61 22.13 -8.01 -0.10
N PHE A 62 20.94 -7.87 -0.66
CA PHE A 62 19.74 -7.53 0.10
C PHE A 62 19.21 -8.77 0.84
N ARG A 63 19.22 -8.74 2.17
CA ARG A 63 18.69 -9.82 3.02
C ARG A 63 17.76 -9.23 4.06
N LEU A 64 16.63 -9.86 4.31
CA LEU A 64 15.71 -9.48 5.37
C LEU A 64 15.69 -10.57 6.46
N LYS A 65 15.66 -10.14 7.72
CA LYS A 65 15.32 -11.06 8.80
C LYS A 65 13.84 -11.44 8.66
N ARG A 66 13.54 -12.74 8.76
CA ARG A 66 12.17 -13.21 8.64
C ARG A 66 11.43 -12.94 9.94
N PHE A 67 10.39 -12.11 9.88
CA PHE A 67 9.45 -11.92 10.98
C PHE A 67 8.21 -12.78 10.76
N GLU A 68 7.69 -13.32 11.85
CA GLU A 68 6.37 -13.93 11.84
C GLU A 68 5.33 -12.81 11.92
N THR A 69 4.54 -12.67 10.88
CA THR A 69 3.39 -11.77 10.88
C THR A 69 2.11 -12.60 10.95
N LYS A 70 1.16 -12.16 11.77
CA LYS A 70 -0.21 -12.70 11.67
C LYS A 70 -0.80 -12.17 10.37
N THR A 71 -1.26 -13.09 9.54
CA THR A 71 -1.94 -12.75 8.30
C THR A 71 -3.42 -13.09 8.42
N ASN A 72 -4.26 -12.29 7.76
CA ASN A 72 -5.70 -12.54 7.70
C ASN A 72 -6.05 -13.60 6.64
N SER A 73 -5.04 -14.11 5.94
CA SER A 73 -5.19 -15.06 4.85
C SER A 73 -4.14 -16.16 4.91
N ILE A 74 -4.53 -17.37 4.52
CA ILE A 74 -3.68 -18.56 4.56
C ILE A 74 -3.77 -19.25 3.20
N LEU A 75 -2.62 -19.51 2.59
CA LEU A 75 -2.50 -20.31 1.38
C LEU A 75 -2.48 -21.79 1.76
N LEU A 76 -3.47 -22.54 1.31
CA LEU A 76 -3.61 -23.99 1.49
C LEU A 76 -3.61 -24.64 0.09
N ASP A 77 -2.53 -25.27 -0.31
CA ASP A 77 -2.32 -25.76 -1.67
C ASP A 77 -2.54 -24.65 -2.71
N ARG A 78 -3.62 -24.73 -3.47
CA ARG A 78 -4.01 -23.74 -4.49
C ARG A 78 -5.11 -22.78 -4.02
N LYS A 79 -5.60 -22.95 -2.78
CA LYS A 79 -6.72 -22.19 -2.24
C LYS A 79 -6.25 -21.22 -1.18
N ILE A 80 -6.89 -20.08 -1.11
CA ILE A 80 -6.64 -19.07 -0.10
C ILE A 80 -7.86 -18.91 0.78
N LYS A 81 -7.66 -19.08 2.08
CA LYS A 81 -8.66 -18.76 3.08
C LYS A 81 -8.47 -17.31 3.52
N VAL A 82 -9.52 -16.49 3.34
CA VAL A 82 -9.60 -15.11 3.80
C VAL A 82 -10.84 -14.97 4.65
N PHE A 83 -10.66 -14.55 5.90
CA PHE A 83 -11.72 -14.56 6.91
C PHE A 83 -12.39 -15.94 6.97
N ASN A 84 -13.69 -16.02 6.65
CA ASN A 84 -14.47 -17.27 6.68
C ASN A 84 -14.64 -17.93 5.31
N ASN A 85 -14.13 -17.32 4.24
CA ASN A 85 -14.30 -17.79 2.86
C ASN A 85 -12.99 -18.36 2.30
N THR A 86 -13.13 -19.33 1.39
CA THR A 86 -12.00 -19.95 0.70
C THR A 86 -12.13 -19.73 -0.80
N TYR A 87 -11.05 -19.26 -1.41
CA TYR A 87 -10.98 -18.91 -2.84
C TYR A 87 -9.90 -19.71 -3.54
N ASP A 88 -10.18 -20.15 -4.77
CA ASP A 88 -9.18 -20.67 -5.69
C ASP A 88 -8.73 -19.53 -6.62
N LEU A 89 -7.56 -18.97 -6.37
CA LEU A 89 -7.01 -17.86 -7.16
C LEU A 89 -6.45 -18.28 -8.52
N PHE A 90 -6.39 -19.57 -8.80
CA PHE A 90 -5.92 -20.11 -10.08
C PHE A 90 -7.05 -20.28 -11.10
N VAL A 91 -8.28 -19.98 -10.72
CA VAL A 91 -9.41 -19.88 -11.65
C VAL A 91 -9.19 -18.70 -12.60
N ASP A 92 -9.55 -18.89 -13.88
CA ASP A 92 -9.43 -17.83 -14.87
C ASP A 92 -10.30 -16.62 -14.53
N ASN A 93 -9.74 -15.44 -14.78
CA ASN A 93 -10.38 -14.16 -14.54
C ASN A 93 -10.87 -13.96 -13.09
N PHE A 94 -10.23 -14.62 -12.11
CA PHE A 94 -10.61 -14.55 -10.70
C PHE A 94 -10.69 -13.10 -10.20
N TRP A 95 -9.71 -12.28 -10.52
CA TRP A 95 -9.57 -10.91 -10.00
C TRP A 95 -10.67 -9.94 -10.47
N ASN A 96 -11.47 -10.33 -11.46
CA ASN A 96 -12.61 -9.58 -11.97
C ASN A 96 -13.96 -10.12 -11.46
N GLN A 97 -13.96 -11.12 -10.61
CA GLN A 97 -15.20 -11.68 -10.04
C GLN A 97 -15.82 -10.73 -9.02
N LYS A 98 -17.14 -10.82 -8.89
CA LYS A 98 -17.91 -10.07 -7.88
C LYS A 98 -17.86 -10.81 -6.54
N ILE A 99 -16.88 -10.51 -5.74
CA ILE A 99 -16.77 -10.99 -4.35
C ILE A 99 -16.84 -9.81 -3.38
N ASN A 100 -16.90 -10.10 -2.08
CA ASN A 100 -16.87 -9.04 -1.07
C ASN A 100 -15.64 -8.14 -1.26
N LYS A 101 -15.88 -6.82 -1.24
CA LYS A 101 -14.83 -5.84 -1.53
C LYS A 101 -13.67 -5.92 -0.54
N LEU A 102 -13.94 -6.15 0.74
CA LEU A 102 -12.92 -6.25 1.78
C LEU A 102 -12.04 -7.50 1.55
N GLU A 103 -12.66 -8.64 1.24
CA GLU A 103 -11.94 -9.87 0.92
C GLU A 103 -11.08 -9.72 -0.33
N LEU A 104 -11.60 -9.02 -1.35
CA LEU A 104 -10.82 -8.74 -2.56
C LEU A 104 -9.60 -7.86 -2.27
N TYR A 105 -9.71 -6.88 -1.37
CA TYR A 105 -8.55 -6.12 -0.89
C TYR A 105 -7.51 -7.04 -0.24
N GLU A 106 -7.90 -7.86 0.73
CA GLU A 106 -7.02 -8.80 1.43
C GLU A 106 -6.31 -9.75 0.44
N LEU A 107 -7.03 -10.26 -0.54
CA LEU A 107 -6.45 -11.11 -1.59
C LEU A 107 -5.39 -10.38 -2.41
N HIS A 108 -5.61 -9.11 -2.74
CA HIS A 108 -4.66 -8.29 -3.47
C HIS A 108 -3.44 -7.83 -2.65
N TYR A 109 -3.46 -7.93 -1.32
CA TYR A 109 -2.32 -7.57 -0.46
C TYR A 109 -1.20 -8.61 -0.53
N PHE A 110 -1.51 -9.87 -0.81
CA PHE A 110 -0.52 -10.96 -0.90
C PHE A 110 0.27 -11.21 0.40
N ASP A 111 -0.28 -10.92 1.55
CA ASP A 111 0.35 -11.16 2.85
C ASP A 111 0.60 -12.66 3.10
N TYR A 112 -0.32 -13.50 2.63
CA TYR A 112 -0.25 -14.95 2.69
C TYR A 112 1.01 -15.56 2.04
N LEU A 113 1.68 -14.87 1.12
CA LEU A 113 2.92 -15.36 0.51
C LEU A 113 4.02 -15.61 1.52
N ASN A 114 4.04 -14.86 2.62
CA ASN A 114 5.11 -14.88 3.61
C ASN A 114 4.85 -15.87 4.76
N ASN A 115 3.76 -16.65 4.70
CA ASN A 115 3.45 -17.68 5.68
C ASN A 115 4.46 -18.82 5.59
N LYS A 116 4.79 -19.43 6.75
CA LYS A 116 5.63 -20.64 6.81
C LYS A 116 4.91 -21.80 6.13
N GLY A 117 5.67 -22.61 5.40
CA GLY A 117 5.17 -23.84 4.77
C GLY A 117 4.55 -23.65 3.38
N ASN A 118 4.42 -22.44 2.88
CA ASN A 118 3.93 -22.22 1.52
C ASN A 118 4.88 -22.79 0.46
N SER A 119 4.31 -23.39 -0.58
CA SER A 119 5.06 -23.79 -1.77
C SER A 119 5.59 -22.57 -2.52
N ILE A 120 6.92 -22.48 -2.67
CA ILE A 120 7.56 -21.40 -3.42
C ILE A 120 7.08 -21.36 -4.86
N ASN A 121 6.92 -22.52 -5.49
CA ASN A 121 6.49 -22.62 -6.89
C ASN A 121 5.04 -22.15 -7.06
N ALA A 122 4.11 -22.60 -6.20
CA ALA A 122 2.72 -22.14 -6.24
C ALA A 122 2.62 -20.63 -5.99
N SER A 123 3.40 -20.09 -5.05
CA SER A 123 3.46 -18.66 -4.77
C SER A 123 3.97 -17.84 -5.98
N LYS A 124 5.00 -18.34 -6.68
CA LYS A 124 5.50 -17.70 -7.92
C LYS A 124 4.48 -17.75 -9.05
N GLU A 125 3.82 -18.89 -9.23
CA GLU A 125 2.76 -19.06 -10.23
C GLU A 125 1.63 -18.09 -9.97
N LEU A 126 1.21 -17.94 -8.72
CA LEU A 126 0.14 -17.01 -8.33
C LEU A 126 0.50 -15.54 -8.61
N ILE A 127 1.75 -15.13 -8.33
CA ILE A 127 2.23 -13.79 -8.67
C ILE A 127 2.19 -13.57 -10.19
N ARG A 128 2.64 -14.54 -10.99
CA ARG A 128 2.63 -14.44 -12.44
C ARG A 128 1.22 -14.35 -12.99
N LYS A 129 0.30 -15.18 -12.49
CA LYS A 129 -1.11 -15.12 -12.85
C LYS A 129 -1.72 -13.75 -12.51
N TRP A 130 -1.40 -13.20 -11.34
CA TRP A 130 -1.86 -11.85 -11.02
C TRP A 130 -1.34 -10.81 -12.03
N ILE A 131 -0.08 -10.90 -12.45
CA ILE A 131 0.51 -9.99 -13.44
C ILE A 131 -0.22 -10.10 -14.78
N GLU A 132 -0.55 -11.31 -15.22
CA GLU A 132 -1.27 -11.57 -16.48
C GLU A 132 -2.70 -11.02 -16.44
N ASP A 133 -3.42 -11.27 -15.36
CA ASP A 133 -4.82 -10.88 -15.20
C ASP A 133 -5.02 -9.37 -14.95
N ASN A 134 -3.99 -8.65 -14.48
CA ASN A 134 -4.11 -7.26 -14.00
C ASN A 134 -3.28 -6.23 -14.79
N GLN A 135 -3.19 -6.36 -16.11
CA GLN A 135 -2.39 -5.48 -16.98
C GLN A 135 -3.01 -4.09 -17.22
N SER A 136 -4.29 -3.89 -16.91
CA SER A 136 -5.05 -2.70 -17.34
C SER A 136 -4.85 -1.44 -16.50
N PHE A 137 -4.06 -1.47 -15.42
CA PHE A 137 -3.92 -0.38 -14.44
C PHE A 137 -5.26 0.11 -13.86
N LYS A 138 -6.23 -0.78 -13.74
CA LYS A 138 -7.59 -0.50 -13.26
C LYS A 138 -8.00 -1.48 -12.16
N GLY A 139 -9.07 -1.13 -11.45
CA GLY A 139 -9.65 -1.97 -10.42
C GLY A 139 -8.93 -1.87 -9.08
N ILE A 140 -9.41 -2.64 -8.11
CA ILE A 140 -8.96 -2.66 -6.72
C ILE A 140 -7.46 -2.97 -6.61
N GLY A 141 -6.97 -3.89 -7.44
CA GLY A 141 -5.55 -4.25 -7.48
C GLY A 141 -4.61 -3.10 -7.83
N TRP A 142 -5.11 -2.00 -8.42
CA TRP A 142 -4.35 -0.82 -8.79
C TRP A 142 -4.63 0.40 -7.91
N GLU A 143 -5.38 0.25 -6.83
CA GLU A 143 -5.50 1.28 -5.79
C GLU A 143 -4.18 1.41 -5.04
N SER A 144 -3.77 2.64 -4.69
CA SER A 144 -2.42 2.92 -4.18
C SER A 144 -2.10 2.17 -2.89
N TYR A 145 -3.05 2.08 -1.97
CA TYR A 145 -2.86 1.33 -0.74
C TYR A 145 -2.66 -0.17 -1.00
N THR A 146 -3.45 -0.75 -1.90
CA THR A 146 -3.34 -2.15 -2.33
C THR A 146 -1.98 -2.45 -2.95
N ILE A 147 -1.51 -1.58 -3.85
CA ILE A 147 -0.17 -1.68 -4.45
C ILE A 147 0.89 -1.64 -3.35
N SER A 148 0.74 -0.77 -2.36
CA SER A 148 1.73 -0.59 -1.30
C SER A 148 1.95 -1.86 -0.50
N LEU A 149 0.88 -2.49 -0.03
CA LEU A 149 1.00 -3.73 0.74
C LEU A 149 1.53 -4.87 -0.12
N ARG A 150 1.04 -5.01 -1.35
CA ARG A 150 1.51 -6.04 -2.29
C ARG A 150 2.99 -5.90 -2.63
N LEU A 151 3.49 -4.70 -2.90
CA LEU A 151 4.90 -4.48 -3.20
C LEU A 151 5.80 -4.96 -2.06
N VAL A 152 5.48 -4.59 -0.83
CA VAL A 152 6.24 -5.01 0.35
C VAL A 152 6.22 -6.54 0.47
N ASN A 153 5.06 -7.17 0.34
CA ASN A 153 4.90 -8.61 0.48
C ASN A 153 5.59 -9.40 -0.63
N TRP A 154 5.51 -8.95 -1.89
CA TRP A 154 6.24 -9.58 -2.99
C TRP A 154 7.76 -9.47 -2.81
N ILE A 155 8.27 -8.31 -2.41
CA ILE A 155 9.71 -8.10 -2.20
C ILE A 155 10.20 -8.98 -1.04
N LYS A 156 9.47 -9.03 0.08
CA LYS A 156 9.78 -9.94 1.19
C LYS A 156 9.85 -11.39 0.73
N PHE A 157 8.86 -11.84 -0.04
CA PHE A 157 8.81 -13.18 -0.57
C PHE A 157 10.02 -13.50 -1.47
N LEU A 158 10.36 -12.61 -2.41
CA LEU A 158 11.50 -12.80 -3.32
C LEU A 158 12.82 -12.86 -2.57
N VAL A 159 13.04 -11.91 -1.65
CA VAL A 159 14.29 -11.81 -0.89
C VAL A 159 14.47 -12.98 0.06
N ASN A 160 13.43 -13.34 0.81
CA ASN A 160 13.49 -14.42 1.80
C ASN A 160 13.72 -15.80 1.17
N ASN A 161 13.36 -15.96 -0.10
CA ASN A 161 13.52 -17.22 -0.83
C ASN A 161 14.64 -17.18 -1.88
N GLY A 162 15.42 -16.09 -1.95
CA GLY A 162 16.54 -15.95 -2.89
C GLY A 162 16.10 -15.98 -4.36
N ILE A 163 14.89 -15.50 -4.67
CA ILE A 163 14.30 -15.59 -6.00
C ILE A 163 14.69 -14.36 -6.81
N SER A 164 15.30 -14.61 -7.97
CA SER A 164 15.53 -13.62 -9.03
C SER A 164 14.61 -13.95 -10.22
N ASP A 165 13.59 -13.12 -10.45
CA ASP A 165 12.62 -13.30 -11.53
C ASP A 165 12.41 -11.96 -12.25
N LYS A 166 12.83 -11.90 -13.51
CA LYS A 166 12.80 -10.67 -14.31
C LYS A 166 11.37 -10.16 -14.55
N ASN A 167 10.41 -11.06 -14.76
CA ASN A 167 9.03 -10.68 -15.01
C ASN A 167 8.39 -10.05 -13.76
N ILE A 168 8.56 -10.69 -12.61
CA ILE A 168 8.08 -10.18 -11.33
C ILE A 168 8.77 -8.84 -11.00
N SER A 169 10.08 -8.74 -11.21
CA SER A 169 10.84 -7.51 -10.95
C SER A 169 10.40 -6.34 -11.85
N ASN A 170 10.09 -6.61 -13.12
CA ASN A 170 9.52 -5.61 -14.02
C ASN A 170 8.14 -5.14 -13.54
N SER A 171 7.29 -6.05 -13.08
CA SER A 171 5.98 -5.69 -12.50
C SER A 171 6.13 -4.87 -11.22
N ILE A 172 7.09 -5.21 -10.35
CA ILE A 172 7.40 -4.39 -9.16
C ILE A 172 7.80 -2.97 -9.56
N LEU A 173 8.66 -2.81 -10.58
CA LEU A 173 9.01 -1.48 -11.08
C LEU A 173 7.80 -0.72 -11.60
N GLN A 174 6.97 -1.37 -12.41
CA GLN A 174 5.75 -0.75 -12.96
C GLN A 174 4.82 -0.27 -11.84
N GLN A 175 4.55 -1.13 -10.85
CA GLN A 175 3.71 -0.79 -9.71
C GLN A 175 4.32 0.35 -8.88
N ALA A 176 5.63 0.32 -8.62
CA ALA A 176 6.32 1.38 -7.87
C ALA A 176 6.28 2.73 -8.60
N LEU A 177 6.50 2.76 -9.91
CA LEU A 177 6.42 3.99 -10.70
C LEU A 177 4.98 4.53 -10.80
N TYR A 178 3.99 3.63 -10.87
CA TYR A 178 2.58 4.00 -10.79
C TYR A 178 2.25 4.61 -9.42
N LEU A 179 2.60 3.93 -8.34
CA LEU A 179 2.40 4.37 -6.96
C LEU A 179 3.06 5.73 -6.69
N LYS A 180 4.30 5.92 -7.17
CA LYS A 180 5.02 7.20 -7.04
C LYS A 180 4.21 8.39 -7.58
N LYS A 181 3.46 8.21 -8.66
CA LYS A 181 2.60 9.25 -9.25
C LYS A 181 1.22 9.36 -8.59
N ARG A 182 0.84 8.36 -7.81
CA ARG A 182 -0.50 8.20 -7.21
C ARG A 182 -0.46 8.11 -5.68
N LYS A 183 0.57 8.66 -5.03
CA LYS A 183 0.64 8.70 -3.57
C LYS A 183 -0.61 9.37 -2.98
N GLU A 184 -1.14 8.83 -1.90
CA GLU A 184 -2.45 9.22 -1.35
C GLU A 184 -2.39 10.47 -0.48
N TYR A 185 -1.80 11.55 -0.99
CA TYR A 185 -1.75 12.86 -0.32
C TYR A 185 -3.12 13.43 0.05
N HIS A 186 -4.17 12.95 -0.59
CA HIS A 186 -5.54 13.35 -0.29
C HIS A 186 -6.12 12.65 0.95
N LEU A 187 -5.49 11.56 1.41
CA LEU A 187 -5.84 10.84 2.63
C LEU A 187 -4.87 11.15 3.76
N LEU A 188 -3.54 11.15 3.49
CA LEU A 188 -2.46 11.25 4.48
C LEU A 188 -2.44 10.05 5.44
N GLY A 189 -1.78 10.19 6.60
CA GLY A 189 -1.74 9.19 7.65
C GLY A 189 -1.28 7.83 7.16
N ASN A 190 -1.90 6.76 7.63
CA ASN A 190 -1.54 5.38 7.31
C ASN A 190 -1.47 5.08 5.81
N HIS A 191 -2.30 5.72 4.98
CA HIS A 191 -2.28 5.54 3.53
C HIS A 191 -0.99 6.09 2.90
N LEU A 192 -0.65 7.35 3.22
CA LEU A 192 0.56 7.97 2.68
C LEU A 192 1.81 7.27 3.21
N PHE A 193 1.82 6.92 4.49
CA PHE A 193 2.92 6.16 5.11
C PHE A 193 3.14 4.81 4.40
N ALA A 194 2.09 4.01 4.18
CA ALA A 194 2.17 2.74 3.46
C ALA A 194 2.72 2.93 2.04
N ASN A 195 2.28 3.99 1.33
CA ASN A 195 2.79 4.30 -0.01
C ASN A 195 4.31 4.58 0.01
N LEU A 196 4.77 5.38 0.97
CA LEU A 196 6.18 5.74 1.12
C LEU A 196 7.04 4.54 1.52
N LYS A 197 6.58 3.74 2.51
CA LYS A 197 7.22 2.47 2.89
C LYS A 197 7.41 1.57 1.68
N ALA A 198 6.37 1.35 0.90
CA ALA A 198 6.41 0.49 -0.28
C ALA A 198 7.39 0.99 -1.35
N LEU A 199 7.45 2.30 -1.58
CA LEU A 199 8.41 2.91 -2.52
C LEU A 199 9.85 2.75 -2.04
N VAL A 200 10.12 2.89 -0.74
CA VAL A 200 11.45 2.64 -0.17
C VAL A 200 11.83 1.17 -0.36
N PHE A 201 10.95 0.22 -0.05
CA PHE A 201 11.18 -1.20 -0.32
C PHE A 201 11.50 -1.45 -1.80
N ALA A 202 10.68 -0.93 -2.72
CA ALA A 202 10.85 -1.14 -4.15
C ALA A 202 12.17 -0.57 -4.67
N PHE A 203 12.53 0.67 -4.32
CA PHE A 203 13.75 1.31 -4.82
C PHE A 203 15.03 0.92 -4.05
N LYS A 204 14.91 0.28 -2.88
CA LYS A 204 16.01 -0.45 -2.27
C LYS A 204 16.22 -1.83 -2.93
N PHE A 205 15.19 -2.46 -3.45
CA PHE A 205 15.25 -3.75 -4.14
C PHE A 205 15.69 -3.63 -5.60
N ILE A 206 15.15 -2.64 -6.33
CA ILE A 206 15.42 -2.40 -7.77
C ILE A 206 16.27 -1.15 -7.97
N SER A 207 17.23 -1.22 -8.90
CA SER A 207 17.98 -0.06 -9.37
C SER A 207 17.82 0.15 -10.88
N PHE A 208 17.78 1.41 -11.27
CA PHE A 208 17.82 1.92 -12.64
C PHE A 208 18.38 3.34 -12.65
N ASN A 209 18.66 3.89 -13.81
CA ASN A 209 19.18 5.26 -13.89
C ASN A 209 18.21 6.27 -13.26
N GLY A 210 18.67 7.00 -12.25
CA GLY A 210 17.90 7.96 -11.46
C GLY A 210 17.16 7.37 -10.24
N SER A 211 17.18 6.05 -10.01
CA SER A 211 16.49 5.42 -8.87
C SER A 211 17.04 5.88 -7.51
N ASN A 212 18.35 6.18 -7.41
CA ASN A 212 18.96 6.64 -6.16
C ASN A 212 18.40 7.99 -5.69
N LYS A 213 18.18 8.93 -6.61
CA LYS A 213 17.55 10.21 -6.29
C LYS A 213 16.12 10.00 -5.79
N ILE A 214 15.34 9.16 -6.48
CA ILE A 214 13.96 8.85 -6.08
C ILE A 214 13.94 8.23 -4.69
N LEU A 215 14.84 7.29 -4.41
CA LEU A 215 14.96 6.64 -3.10
C LEU A 215 15.28 7.67 -2.01
N LYS A 216 16.29 8.53 -2.21
CA LYS A 216 16.67 9.57 -1.26
C LYS A 216 15.50 10.51 -0.94
N ASP A 217 14.83 11.02 -1.97
CA ASP A 217 13.70 11.92 -1.81
C ASP A 217 12.53 11.22 -1.07
N THR A 218 12.30 9.93 -1.36
CA THR A 218 11.26 9.14 -0.69
C THR A 218 11.58 8.86 0.78
N ILE A 219 12.86 8.60 1.11
CA ILE A 219 13.29 8.40 2.51
C ILE A 219 13.07 9.68 3.32
N ILE A 220 13.44 10.84 2.78
CA ILE A 220 13.22 12.13 3.45
C ILE A 220 11.72 12.36 3.72
N GLU A 221 10.87 12.07 2.74
CA GLU A 221 9.42 12.21 2.90
C GLU A 221 8.86 11.21 3.90
N LEU A 222 9.35 9.96 3.89
CA LEU A 222 8.95 8.91 4.84
C LEU A 222 9.29 9.29 6.28
N MET A 223 10.49 9.80 6.54
CA MET A 223 10.89 10.22 7.88
C MET A 223 10.00 11.33 8.44
N LYS A 224 9.65 12.32 7.60
CA LYS A 224 8.71 13.37 7.99
C LYS A 224 7.31 12.83 8.30
N GLU A 225 6.86 11.83 7.54
CA GLU A 225 5.55 11.21 7.76
C GLU A 225 5.56 10.40 9.06
N ILE A 226 6.63 9.65 9.33
CA ILE A 226 6.81 8.91 10.60
C ILE A 226 6.77 9.87 11.79
N ASP A 227 7.54 10.95 11.74
CA ASP A 227 7.62 11.94 12.82
C ASP A 227 6.25 12.57 13.12
N GLY A 228 5.47 12.83 12.07
CA GLY A 228 4.12 13.40 12.20
C GLY A 228 3.04 12.41 12.67
N GLN A 229 3.36 11.12 12.85
CA GLN A 229 2.40 10.11 13.30
C GLN A 229 2.62 9.62 14.73
N ILE A 230 3.64 10.10 15.41
CA ILE A 230 3.92 9.77 16.81
C ILE A 230 3.75 11.04 17.66
N LEU A 231 2.95 10.95 18.69
CA LEU A 231 2.74 12.03 19.68
C LEU A 231 3.88 12.10 20.68
N ASP A 232 3.97 13.18 21.43
CA ASP A 232 5.04 13.40 22.44
C ASP A 232 5.06 12.32 23.53
N ASP A 233 3.91 11.70 23.83
CA ASP A 233 3.77 10.60 24.78
C ASP A 233 4.12 9.22 24.20
N GLY A 234 4.56 9.15 22.93
CA GLY A 234 4.88 7.92 22.22
C GLY A 234 3.68 7.21 21.58
N THR A 235 2.45 7.70 21.73
CA THR A 235 1.29 7.07 21.10
C THR A 235 1.13 7.44 19.63
N HIS A 236 0.50 6.56 18.86
CA HIS A 236 0.17 6.87 17.46
C HIS A 236 -0.95 7.91 17.40
N VAL A 237 -0.84 8.87 16.48
CA VAL A 237 -1.75 10.04 16.33
C VAL A 237 -3.22 9.68 16.20
N GLU A 238 -3.57 8.49 15.71
CA GLU A 238 -4.96 8.02 15.63
C GLU A 238 -5.49 7.47 16.97
N GLN A 239 -4.66 7.40 18.01
CA GLN A 239 -5.01 6.97 19.39
C GLN A 239 -5.79 5.62 19.41
N SER A 240 -5.42 4.73 18.52
CA SER A 240 -5.99 3.38 18.40
C SER A 240 -4.92 2.34 18.66
N PRO A 241 -5.10 1.43 19.63
CA PRO A 241 -4.14 0.35 19.90
C PRO A 241 -3.85 -0.51 18.66
N MET A 242 -4.85 -0.71 17.79
CA MET A 242 -4.69 -1.46 16.56
C MET A 242 -3.74 -0.74 15.60
N TYR A 243 -3.96 0.55 15.34
CA TYR A 243 -3.10 1.33 14.44
C TYR A 243 -1.72 1.56 15.03
N HIS A 244 -1.61 1.73 16.33
CA HIS A 244 -0.32 1.80 17.03
C HIS A 244 0.52 0.53 16.78
N ASN A 245 -0.07 -0.65 16.99
CA ASN A 245 0.62 -1.92 16.72
C ASN A 245 0.97 -2.12 15.25
N LEU A 246 0.05 -1.81 14.32
CA LEU A 246 0.33 -1.91 12.88
C LEU A 246 1.49 -1.00 12.49
N PHE A 247 1.51 0.23 13.00
CA PHE A 247 2.57 1.19 12.73
C PHE A 247 3.92 0.72 13.30
N LEU A 248 3.94 0.17 14.52
CA LEU A 248 5.14 -0.42 15.12
C LEU A 248 5.70 -1.57 14.25
N PHE A 249 4.85 -2.48 13.79
CA PHE A 249 5.27 -3.54 12.86
C PHE A 249 5.86 -2.98 11.57
N ASP A 250 5.28 -1.93 11.04
CA ASP A 250 5.76 -1.28 9.83
C ASP A 250 7.13 -0.60 10.04
N LEU A 251 7.37 0.01 11.21
CA LEU A 251 8.68 0.55 11.55
C LEU A 251 9.73 -0.56 11.75
N LEU A 252 9.36 -1.69 12.35
CA LEU A 252 10.25 -2.85 12.47
C LEU A 252 10.62 -3.44 11.09
N ASP A 253 9.69 -3.45 10.14
CA ASP A 253 9.97 -3.82 8.76
C ASP A 253 11.00 -2.88 8.10
N LEU A 254 10.82 -1.57 8.29
CA LEU A 254 11.75 -0.56 7.77
C LEU A 254 13.12 -0.68 8.44
N TYR A 255 13.16 -0.85 9.76
CA TYR A 255 14.41 -1.06 10.49
C TYR A 255 15.17 -2.29 9.97
N ASN A 256 14.45 -3.40 9.76
CA ASN A 256 15.00 -4.61 9.16
C ASN A 256 15.55 -4.36 7.74
N LEU A 257 14.80 -3.61 6.93
CA LEU A 257 15.19 -3.24 5.57
C LEU A 257 16.49 -2.42 5.53
N PHE A 258 16.63 -1.44 6.42
CA PHE A 258 17.81 -0.58 6.48
C PHE A 258 19.02 -1.32 7.11
N SER A 259 18.79 -2.16 8.13
CA SER A 259 19.83 -2.97 8.77
C SER A 259 20.45 -4.02 7.86
N SER A 260 19.72 -4.44 6.84
CA SER A 260 20.11 -5.55 5.96
C SER A 260 20.84 -5.10 4.70
N SER A 261 21.02 -3.80 4.49
CA SER A 261 21.75 -3.28 3.34
C SER A 261 23.26 -3.24 3.64
N GLU A 262 24.10 -3.61 2.65
CA GLU A 262 25.58 -3.60 2.76
C GLU A 262 26.16 -2.20 3.11
N ARG A 263 25.42 -1.14 2.83
CA ARG A 263 25.69 0.23 3.31
C ARG A 263 24.55 0.61 4.23
N SER A 264 24.73 0.38 5.51
CA SER A 264 23.79 0.84 6.53
C SER A 264 23.68 2.37 6.45
N ASP A 265 22.47 2.85 6.24
CA ASP A 265 22.14 4.24 6.42
C ASP A 265 21.99 4.48 7.92
N GLU A 266 23.09 4.75 8.61
CA GLU A 266 23.15 4.91 10.07
C GLU A 266 22.20 5.98 10.59
N ILE A 267 22.00 7.06 9.83
CA ILE A 267 21.06 8.13 10.18
C ILE A 267 19.63 7.60 10.17
N SER A 268 19.24 6.87 9.12
CA SER A 268 17.92 6.27 9.03
C SER A 268 17.68 5.21 10.11
N LEU A 269 18.70 4.42 10.42
CA LEU A 269 18.63 3.40 11.47
C LEU A 269 18.50 4.01 12.86
N SER A 270 19.29 5.03 13.18
CA SER A 270 19.17 5.74 14.47
C SER A 270 17.79 6.35 14.61
N PHE A 271 17.31 7.07 13.60
CA PHE A 271 15.99 7.66 13.61
C PHE A 271 14.88 6.60 13.82
N LEU A 272 14.91 5.50 13.08
CA LEU A 272 13.90 4.44 13.20
C LEU A 272 13.96 3.76 14.59
N ARG A 273 15.17 3.52 15.12
CA ARG A 273 15.34 2.98 16.47
C ARG A 273 14.71 3.87 17.52
N ASP A 274 14.96 5.17 17.45
CA ASP A 274 14.44 6.12 18.43
C ASP A 274 12.91 6.19 18.36
N LYS A 275 12.33 6.18 17.16
CA LYS A 275 10.87 6.15 16.96
C LYS A 275 10.21 4.84 17.41
N ILE A 276 10.88 3.69 17.23
CA ILE A 276 10.42 2.41 17.76
C ILE A 276 10.43 2.43 19.31
N LEU A 277 11.47 2.99 19.92
CA LEU A 277 11.55 3.12 21.37
C LEU A 277 10.47 4.06 21.93
N ASP A 278 10.14 5.14 21.20
CA ASP A 278 9.03 6.02 21.58
C ASP A 278 7.68 5.28 21.60
N LEU A 279 7.40 4.44 20.59
CA LEU A 279 6.17 3.63 20.52
C LEU A 279 6.11 2.51 21.58
N LEU A 280 7.22 2.14 22.21
CA LEU A 280 7.28 1.08 23.23
C LEU A 280 7.17 1.61 24.66
N LYS A 281 7.07 2.94 24.85
CA LYS A 281 6.83 3.58 26.16
C LYS A 281 5.38 3.42 26.60
#